data_2389d396911dedbf1c389f6913f8880f
#
_entry.id   2389d396911dedbf1c389f6913f8880f
#
_cell.length_a   1.000
_cell.length_b   1.000
_cell.length_c   1.000
_cell.angle_alpha   90.00
_cell.angle_beta   90.00
_cell.angle_gamma   90.00
#
_symmetry.space_group_name_H-M   'P 1'
#
loop_
_entity.id
_entity.type
_entity.pdbx_description
1 polymer ?
#
loop_
_entity_poly.entity_id
_entity_poly.type
_entity_poly.pdbx_seq_one_letter_code
_entity_poly.pdbx_strand_id
1 'polypeptide(L)'
;MYGEGILKGMAETARNFFGSYVSKERLTTVEYPEEREAPIENARVFPFLVFDEGMKEGERAEWQAGLRCTSCQICEKECPPKCIYIEKSKDKKLDAFGKPQFYPVRFDIDISVCMSCQICVEVCPFDSIKMDQQFELATTDRYGDLLIPVEKLAKSNSYYNRIHPAEAAAIDAERVKTKAMLEAKAKAAAEAAAAKAAAEAAAKSAGEGA
;
A
#
# COMPACT_ATOMS: atom_id res chain seq x y z
N MET A 1 -45.35 37.76 -18.01
CA MET A 1 -46.69 37.15 -18.06
C MET A 1 -46.83 36.14 -16.94
N TYR A 2 -47.91 36.19 -16.19
CA TYR A 2 -48.19 35.22 -15.13
C TYR A 2 -48.47 33.84 -15.81
N GLY A 3 -47.65 32.83 -15.60
CA GLY A 3 -47.82 31.49 -16.08
C GLY A 3 -46.72 30.95 -17.02
N GLU A 4 -45.86 31.82 -17.57
CA GLU A 4 -44.77 31.37 -18.47
C GLU A 4 -43.75 30.51 -17.73
N GLY A 5 -43.44 30.81 -16.48
CA GLY A 5 -42.57 30.01 -15.61
C GLY A 5 -43.16 28.62 -15.31
N ILE A 6 -44.48 28.54 -15.13
CA ILE A 6 -45.14 27.26 -14.87
C ILE A 6 -45.02 26.35 -16.10
N LEU A 7 -45.28 26.90 -17.30
CA LEU A 7 -45.18 26.14 -18.54
C LEU A 7 -43.74 25.68 -18.80
N LYS A 8 -42.73 26.52 -18.55
CA LYS A 8 -41.33 26.11 -18.66
C LYS A 8 -40.96 25.00 -17.66
N GLY A 9 -41.41 25.12 -16.40
CA GLY A 9 -41.19 24.07 -15.38
C GLY A 9 -41.85 22.77 -15.76
N MET A 10 -43.09 22.81 -16.22
CA MET A 10 -43.79 21.58 -16.73
C MET A 10 -43.10 20.97 -17.94
N ALA A 11 -42.61 21.76 -18.87
CA ALA A 11 -41.86 21.27 -20.04
C ALA A 11 -40.56 20.58 -19.63
N GLU A 12 -39.82 21.13 -18.64
CA GLU A 12 -38.60 20.51 -18.14
C GLU A 12 -38.89 19.22 -17.36
N THR A 13 -39.95 19.18 -16.57
CA THR A 13 -40.38 17.95 -15.88
C THR A 13 -40.76 16.86 -16.90
N ALA A 14 -41.55 17.22 -17.94
CA ALA A 14 -41.91 16.29 -19.01
C ALA A 14 -40.68 15.78 -19.77
N ARG A 15 -39.72 16.68 -20.08
CA ARG A 15 -38.47 16.30 -20.73
C ARG A 15 -37.66 15.30 -19.88
N ASN A 16 -37.57 15.53 -18.58
CA ASN A 16 -36.88 14.63 -17.66
C ASN A 16 -37.59 13.28 -17.54
N PHE A 17 -38.91 13.29 -17.44
CA PHE A 17 -39.74 12.09 -17.43
C PHE A 17 -39.52 11.22 -18.66
N PHE A 18 -39.72 11.77 -19.86
CA PHE A 18 -39.49 11.00 -21.09
C PHE A 18 -38.01 10.65 -21.31
N GLY A 19 -37.10 11.52 -20.95
CA GLY A 19 -35.65 11.29 -21.02
C GLY A 19 -35.16 10.10 -20.17
N SER A 20 -35.79 9.84 -19.02
CA SER A 20 -35.42 8.73 -18.13
C SER A 20 -35.75 7.33 -18.73
N TYR A 21 -36.68 7.24 -19.68
CA TYR A 21 -36.95 5.98 -20.39
C TYR A 21 -35.95 5.70 -21.53
N VAL A 22 -35.25 6.73 -22.02
CA VAL A 22 -34.42 6.61 -23.23
C VAL A 22 -32.92 6.64 -22.88
N SER A 23 -32.53 7.40 -21.84
CA SER A 23 -31.12 7.62 -21.48
C SER A 23 -30.83 7.19 -20.05
N LYS A 24 -29.90 6.24 -19.86
CA LYS A 24 -29.41 5.82 -18.55
C LYS A 24 -28.60 6.92 -17.85
N GLU A 25 -28.00 7.88 -18.56
CA GLU A 25 -27.22 9.00 -17.98
C GLU A 25 -28.04 9.90 -17.05
N ARG A 26 -29.37 9.86 -17.18
CA ARG A 26 -30.28 10.63 -16.31
C ARG A 26 -30.69 9.89 -15.04
N LEU A 27 -30.39 8.61 -14.97
CA LEU A 27 -30.66 7.75 -13.81
C LEU A 27 -29.40 7.70 -12.94
N THR A 28 -29.46 8.30 -11.74
CA THR A 28 -28.38 8.25 -10.76
C THR A 28 -28.48 7.05 -9.83
N THR A 29 -29.51 6.23 -9.97
CA THR A 29 -29.74 5.04 -9.16
C THR A 29 -28.88 3.90 -9.68
N VAL A 30 -28.10 3.30 -8.80
CA VAL A 30 -27.33 2.08 -9.05
C VAL A 30 -28.12 0.89 -8.51
N GLU A 31 -28.35 -0.11 -9.34
CA GLU A 31 -29.07 -1.33 -8.95
C GLU A 31 -28.14 -2.31 -8.25
N TYR A 32 -27.72 -1.95 -7.02
CA TYR A 32 -26.90 -2.84 -6.21
C TYR A 32 -27.74 -4.01 -5.67
N PRO A 33 -27.27 -5.29 -5.71
CA PRO A 33 -25.90 -5.72 -6.03
C PRO A 33 -25.64 -6.07 -7.51
N GLU A 34 -26.64 -5.95 -8.40
CA GLU A 34 -26.53 -6.33 -9.81
C GLU A 34 -25.59 -5.40 -10.58
N GLU A 35 -25.68 -4.09 -10.31
CA GLU A 35 -24.72 -3.09 -10.79
C GLU A 35 -23.84 -2.62 -9.63
N ARG A 36 -22.52 -2.56 -9.85
CA ARG A 36 -21.53 -2.09 -8.87
C ARG A 36 -20.67 -1.00 -9.49
N GLU A 37 -20.66 0.14 -8.86
CA GLU A 37 -19.70 1.19 -9.22
C GLU A 37 -18.35 0.88 -8.61
N ALA A 38 -17.27 1.04 -9.41
CA ALA A 38 -15.91 0.95 -8.89
C ALA A 38 -15.65 2.12 -7.94
N PRO A 39 -15.11 1.86 -6.73
CA PRO A 39 -14.68 2.93 -5.84
C PRO A 39 -13.68 3.85 -6.53
N ILE A 40 -13.69 5.13 -6.16
CA ILE A 40 -12.68 6.09 -6.63
C ILE A 40 -11.30 5.71 -6.11
N GLU A 41 -10.23 6.12 -6.81
CA GLU A 41 -8.85 5.78 -6.44
C GLU A 41 -8.51 6.09 -4.97
N ASN A 42 -8.98 7.22 -4.46
CA ASN A 42 -8.74 7.66 -3.08
C ASN A 42 -9.82 7.23 -2.08
N ALA A 43 -10.59 6.18 -2.36
CA ALA A 43 -11.59 5.66 -1.44
C ALA A 43 -10.93 5.16 -0.14
N ARG A 44 -11.50 5.54 1.01
CA ARG A 44 -11.08 5.07 2.33
C ARG A 44 -11.91 3.87 2.73
N VAL A 45 -11.43 2.68 2.41
CA VAL A 45 -12.13 1.43 2.71
C VAL A 45 -11.41 0.70 3.86
N PHE A 46 -10.71 -0.39 3.61
CA PHE A 46 -9.97 -1.12 4.62
C PHE A 46 -8.48 -1.18 4.27
N PRO A 47 -7.59 -1.14 5.27
CA PRO A 47 -6.16 -1.20 5.03
C PRO A 47 -5.69 -2.61 4.66
N PHE A 48 -4.69 -2.69 3.79
CA PHE A 48 -3.97 -3.90 3.42
C PHE A 48 -2.46 -3.64 3.37
N LEU A 49 -1.66 -4.70 3.31
CA LEU A 49 -0.21 -4.62 3.26
C LEU A 49 0.31 -4.93 1.86
N VAL A 50 1.23 -4.11 1.38
CA VAL A 50 1.87 -4.29 0.07
C VAL A 50 3.13 -5.13 0.21
N PHE A 51 3.30 -6.11 -0.68
CA PHE A 51 4.56 -6.82 -0.86
C PHE A 51 5.10 -6.69 -2.29
N ASP A 52 6.42 -6.67 -2.42
CA ASP A 52 7.12 -6.64 -3.71
C ASP A 52 7.26 -8.06 -4.25
N GLU A 53 6.82 -8.27 -5.50
CA GLU A 53 6.85 -9.56 -6.18
C GLU A 53 8.29 -9.96 -6.58
N GLY A 54 8.51 -11.28 -6.78
CA GLY A 54 9.80 -11.80 -7.23
C GLY A 54 10.87 -11.92 -6.16
N MET A 55 10.58 -11.58 -4.90
CA MET A 55 11.52 -11.76 -3.79
C MET A 55 11.38 -13.17 -3.21
N LYS A 56 12.50 -13.90 -3.19
CA LYS A 56 12.58 -15.22 -2.58
C LYS A 56 13.68 -15.22 -1.52
N GLU A 57 13.38 -15.67 -0.33
CA GLU A 57 14.34 -15.80 0.76
C GLU A 57 14.15 -17.16 1.47
N GLY A 58 14.94 -18.15 1.08
CA GLY A 58 14.88 -19.49 1.65
C GLY A 58 13.52 -20.18 1.46
N GLU A 59 12.96 -20.73 2.54
CA GLU A 59 11.67 -21.42 2.56
C GLU A 59 10.46 -20.47 2.76
N ARG A 60 10.68 -19.15 2.89
CA ARG A 60 9.61 -18.19 3.13
C ARG A 60 8.71 -18.04 1.90
N ALA A 61 7.41 -17.90 2.15
CA ALA A 61 6.46 -17.57 1.09
C ALA A 61 6.82 -16.20 0.46
N GLU A 62 6.55 -16.04 -0.82
CA GLU A 62 6.89 -14.83 -1.59
C GLU A 62 6.39 -13.54 -0.92
N TRP A 63 5.16 -13.57 -0.41
CA TRP A 63 4.59 -12.42 0.30
C TRP A 63 5.37 -12.07 1.58
N GLN A 64 5.89 -13.08 2.32
CA GLN A 64 6.68 -12.85 3.52
C GLN A 64 8.04 -12.23 3.20
N ALA A 65 8.69 -12.73 2.15
CA ALA A 65 9.98 -12.21 1.69
C ALA A 65 9.84 -10.78 1.16
N GLY A 66 8.80 -10.52 0.34
CA GLY A 66 8.57 -9.23 -0.31
C GLY A 66 7.85 -8.18 0.53
N LEU A 67 7.34 -8.53 1.72
CA LEU A 67 6.56 -7.59 2.53
C LEU A 67 7.37 -6.34 2.89
N ARG A 68 6.84 -5.14 2.57
CA ARG A 68 7.49 -3.85 2.83
C ARG A 68 7.51 -3.47 4.31
N CYS A 69 6.64 -4.08 5.13
CA CYS A 69 6.51 -3.77 6.54
C CYS A 69 7.75 -4.18 7.35
N THR A 70 8.29 -3.24 8.13
CA THR A 70 9.46 -3.42 9.00
C THR A 70 9.11 -3.58 10.47
N SER A 71 7.84 -3.76 10.82
CA SER A 71 7.34 -3.85 12.20
C SER A 71 7.77 -2.66 13.08
N CYS A 72 7.76 -1.45 12.53
CA CYS A 72 8.12 -0.25 13.29
C CYS A 72 7.07 0.17 14.33
N GLN A 73 5.85 -0.43 14.28
CA GLN A 73 4.73 -0.21 15.21
C GLN A 73 4.19 1.23 15.23
N ILE A 74 4.56 2.09 14.27
CA ILE A 74 4.06 3.46 14.22
C ILE A 74 2.54 3.45 13.95
N CYS A 75 2.08 2.68 12.96
CA CYS A 75 0.65 2.58 12.63
C CYS A 75 -0.21 2.01 13.77
N GLU A 76 0.33 1.11 14.60
CA GLU A 76 -0.32 0.59 15.80
C GLU A 76 -0.49 1.69 16.88
N LYS A 77 0.57 2.50 17.08
CA LYS A 77 0.57 3.57 18.08
C LYS A 77 -0.35 4.73 17.70
N GLU A 78 -0.35 5.10 16.41
CA GLU A 78 -1.13 6.21 15.89
C GLU A 78 -2.59 5.83 15.57
N CYS A 79 -2.95 4.54 15.62
CA CYS A 79 -4.30 4.08 15.36
C CYS A 79 -5.27 4.55 16.46
N PRO A 80 -6.30 5.40 16.17
CA PRO A 80 -7.21 5.88 17.20
C PRO A 80 -8.01 4.78 17.89
N PRO A 81 -8.65 3.82 17.17
CA PRO A 81 -9.39 2.72 17.79
C PRO A 81 -8.48 1.58 18.28
N LYS A 82 -7.13 1.66 18.10
CA LYS A 82 -6.19 0.60 18.50
C LYS A 82 -6.52 -0.77 17.92
N CYS A 83 -6.92 -0.82 16.66
CA CYS A 83 -7.33 -2.03 15.96
C CYS A 83 -6.20 -2.79 15.26
N ILE A 84 -4.96 -2.31 15.35
CA ILE A 84 -3.78 -2.93 14.72
C ILE A 84 -2.91 -3.56 15.80
N TYR A 85 -2.52 -4.82 15.60
CA TYR A 85 -1.69 -5.60 16.52
C TYR A 85 -0.45 -6.10 15.79
N ILE A 86 0.76 -5.72 16.27
CA ILE A 86 2.01 -6.03 15.59
C ILE A 86 2.98 -6.72 16.55
N GLU A 87 3.42 -7.92 16.19
CA GLU A 87 4.54 -8.62 16.84
C GLU A 87 5.77 -8.61 15.93
N LYS A 88 6.86 -8.05 16.44
CA LYS A 88 8.12 -7.91 15.72
C LYS A 88 8.92 -9.20 15.77
N SER A 89 9.55 -9.57 14.65
CA SER A 89 10.49 -10.70 14.58
C SER A 89 11.73 -10.47 15.43
N LYS A 90 12.38 -11.55 15.87
CA LYS A 90 13.73 -11.53 16.47
C LYS A 90 14.80 -11.49 15.38
N ASP A 91 14.53 -12.12 14.25
CA ASP A 91 15.44 -12.22 13.10
C ASP A 91 15.22 -11.06 12.14
N LYS A 92 16.24 -10.79 11.31
CA LYS A 92 16.18 -9.79 10.25
C LYS A 92 16.05 -10.48 8.89
N LYS A 93 15.32 -9.87 7.97
CA LYS A 93 15.30 -10.21 6.54
C LYS A 93 15.91 -9.10 5.71
N LEU A 94 16.31 -9.39 4.48
CA LEU A 94 16.71 -8.37 3.53
C LEU A 94 15.46 -7.73 2.91
N ASP A 95 15.44 -6.39 2.83
CA ASP A 95 14.41 -5.66 2.12
C ASP A 95 14.72 -5.59 0.61
N ALA A 96 13.86 -4.97 -0.18
CA ALA A 96 14.04 -4.77 -1.61
C ALA A 96 15.32 -3.96 -1.97
N PHE A 97 15.93 -3.29 -0.99
CA PHE A 97 17.16 -2.51 -1.13
C PHE A 97 18.41 -3.23 -0.57
N GLY A 98 18.28 -4.51 -0.18
CA GLY A 98 19.36 -5.30 0.39
C GLY A 98 19.76 -4.93 1.82
N LYS A 99 18.94 -4.15 2.55
CA LYS A 99 19.18 -3.80 3.95
C LYS A 99 18.54 -4.81 4.89
N PRO A 100 19.25 -5.24 5.95
CA PRO A 100 18.66 -6.15 6.94
C PRO A 100 17.64 -5.39 7.81
N GLN A 101 16.37 -5.79 7.71
CA GLN A 101 15.25 -5.19 8.44
C GLN A 101 14.46 -6.25 9.20
N PHE A 102 13.80 -5.82 10.28
CA PHE A 102 12.83 -6.65 10.96
C PHE A 102 11.56 -6.80 10.10
N TYR A 103 10.77 -7.81 10.39
CA TYR A 103 9.49 -8.07 9.73
C TYR A 103 8.43 -8.44 10.78
N PRO A 104 7.14 -8.31 10.49
CA PRO A 104 6.10 -8.74 11.40
C PRO A 104 5.98 -10.27 11.38
N VAL A 105 6.05 -10.88 12.55
CA VAL A 105 5.65 -12.28 12.78
C VAL A 105 4.14 -12.35 12.81
N ARG A 106 3.53 -11.36 13.46
CA ARG A 106 2.09 -11.18 13.53
C ARG A 106 1.75 -9.75 13.15
N PHE A 107 0.78 -9.59 12.28
CA PHE A 107 0.20 -8.31 11.92
C PHE A 107 -1.29 -8.53 11.68
N ASP A 108 -2.09 -8.19 12.66
CA ASP A 108 -3.53 -8.37 12.59
C ASP A 108 -4.22 -7.02 12.62
N ILE A 109 -5.30 -6.89 11.86
CA ILE A 109 -6.18 -5.73 11.91
C ILE A 109 -7.60 -6.20 12.25
N ASP A 110 -8.15 -5.67 13.34
CA ASP A 110 -9.57 -5.85 13.66
C ASP A 110 -10.41 -4.86 12.84
N ILE A 111 -10.91 -5.35 11.72
CA ILE A 111 -11.72 -4.56 10.78
C ILE A 111 -13.09 -4.17 11.39
N SER A 112 -13.59 -4.92 12.38
CA SER A 112 -14.88 -4.64 13.01
C SER A 112 -14.90 -3.32 13.80
N VAL A 113 -13.73 -2.83 14.23
CA VAL A 113 -13.58 -1.56 14.95
C VAL A 113 -12.78 -0.53 14.16
N CYS A 114 -12.26 -0.91 13.00
CA CYS A 114 -11.54 -0.01 12.12
C CYS A 114 -12.49 1.08 11.56
N MET A 115 -12.12 2.35 11.75
CA MET A 115 -12.91 3.48 11.27
C MET A 115 -12.49 3.97 9.87
N SER A 116 -11.62 3.25 9.19
CA SER A 116 -11.14 3.56 7.82
C SER A 116 -10.61 5.01 7.68
N CYS A 117 -9.96 5.53 8.71
CA CYS A 117 -9.50 6.93 8.78
C CYS A 117 -8.24 7.23 7.95
N GLN A 118 -7.53 6.19 7.47
CA GLN A 118 -6.31 6.29 6.67
C GLN A 118 -5.05 6.79 7.42
N ILE A 119 -5.12 7.13 8.70
CA ILE A 119 -3.95 7.60 9.48
C ILE A 119 -2.79 6.60 9.40
N CYS A 120 -3.08 5.28 9.50
CA CYS A 120 -2.06 4.23 9.41
C CYS A 120 -1.29 4.24 8.07
N VAL A 121 -1.92 4.68 6.97
CA VAL A 121 -1.28 4.84 5.65
C VAL A 121 -0.38 6.06 5.65
N GLU A 122 -0.88 7.20 6.12
CA GLU A 122 -0.16 8.48 6.13
C GLU A 122 1.10 8.45 7.01
N VAL A 123 1.06 7.74 8.14
CA VAL A 123 2.21 7.65 9.05
C VAL A 123 3.23 6.57 8.68
N CYS A 124 2.96 5.77 7.65
CA CYS A 124 3.85 4.67 7.26
C CYS A 124 5.04 5.16 6.43
N PRO A 125 6.29 5.14 6.95
CA PRO A 125 7.46 5.64 6.21
C PRO A 125 7.97 4.66 5.15
N PHE A 126 7.36 3.48 5.03
CA PHE A 126 7.80 2.41 4.12
C PHE A 126 6.80 2.14 3.00
N ASP A 127 5.73 2.90 2.89
CA ASP A 127 4.64 2.66 1.93
C ASP A 127 4.13 1.21 1.94
N SER A 128 4.09 0.63 3.14
CA SER A 128 3.74 -0.77 3.33
C SER A 128 2.25 -1.00 3.51
N ILE A 129 1.54 -0.05 4.10
CA ILE A 129 0.11 -0.15 4.35
C ILE A 129 -0.62 0.83 3.44
N LYS A 130 -1.66 0.37 2.76
CA LYS A 130 -2.45 1.12 1.79
C LYS A 130 -3.94 0.81 1.97
N MET A 131 -4.82 1.63 1.38
CA MET A 131 -6.26 1.39 1.42
C MET A 131 -6.69 0.52 0.24
N ASP A 132 -7.57 -0.43 0.51
CA ASP A 132 -8.18 -1.30 -0.50
C ASP A 132 -9.41 -0.66 -1.13
N GLN A 133 -9.92 -1.28 -2.18
CA GLN A 133 -11.22 -0.97 -2.79
C GLN A 133 -12.28 -2.04 -2.48
N GLN A 134 -11.90 -3.13 -1.80
CA GLN A 134 -12.83 -4.16 -1.34
C GLN A 134 -13.53 -3.70 -0.06
N PHE A 135 -14.85 -3.50 -0.13
CA PHE A 135 -15.66 -3.02 0.99
C PHE A 135 -16.71 -4.04 1.47
N GLU A 136 -16.92 -5.13 0.73
CA GLU A 136 -17.91 -6.14 1.05
C GLU A 136 -17.33 -7.20 1.99
N LEU A 137 -17.28 -6.91 3.29
CA LEU A 137 -16.77 -7.79 4.34
C LEU A 137 -17.87 -8.14 5.35
N ALA A 138 -18.99 -8.69 4.86
CA ALA A 138 -20.06 -9.16 5.71
C ALA A 138 -19.79 -10.58 6.19
N THR A 139 -19.87 -10.81 7.51
CA THR A 139 -19.66 -12.12 8.13
C THR A 139 -20.51 -12.26 9.38
N THR A 140 -20.73 -13.51 9.80
CA THR A 140 -21.42 -13.85 11.05
C THR A 140 -20.47 -14.06 12.22
N ASP A 141 -19.17 -14.24 11.96
CA ASP A 141 -18.14 -14.41 13.00
C ASP A 141 -17.14 -13.25 13.00
N ARG A 142 -17.23 -12.42 14.05
CA ARG A 142 -16.34 -11.27 14.22
C ARG A 142 -14.88 -11.68 14.38
N TYR A 143 -14.59 -12.67 15.22
CA TYR A 143 -13.21 -13.00 15.58
C TYR A 143 -12.52 -13.91 14.56
N GLY A 144 -13.27 -14.74 13.86
CA GLY A 144 -12.75 -15.64 12.85
C GLY A 144 -12.49 -14.94 11.52
N ASP A 145 -13.32 -13.96 11.15
CA ASP A 145 -13.30 -13.39 9.81
C ASP A 145 -12.92 -11.92 9.77
N LEU A 146 -13.27 -11.10 10.79
CA LEU A 146 -12.99 -9.67 10.80
C LEU A 146 -11.69 -9.30 11.53
N LEU A 147 -11.09 -10.23 12.27
CA LEU A 147 -9.70 -10.10 12.70
C LEU A 147 -8.80 -10.67 11.59
N ILE A 148 -8.36 -9.80 10.70
CA ILE A 148 -7.67 -10.23 9.48
C ILE A 148 -6.16 -10.34 9.74
N PRO A 149 -5.56 -11.55 9.60
CA PRO A 149 -4.15 -11.76 9.79
C PRO A 149 -3.33 -11.31 8.57
N VAL A 150 -2.02 -11.19 8.76
CA VAL A 150 -1.07 -10.72 7.74
C VAL A 150 -1.16 -11.47 6.41
N GLU A 151 -1.44 -12.77 6.42
CA GLU A 151 -1.54 -13.59 5.21
C GLU A 151 -2.69 -13.15 4.29
N LYS A 152 -3.81 -12.74 4.91
CA LYS A 152 -4.98 -12.23 4.18
C LYS A 152 -4.84 -10.74 3.83
N LEU A 153 -4.05 -9.99 4.62
CA LEU A 153 -3.79 -8.56 4.38
C LEU A 153 -2.74 -8.33 3.30
N ALA A 154 -1.81 -9.28 3.09
CA ALA A 154 -0.73 -9.13 2.14
C ALA A 154 -1.24 -9.23 0.70
N LYS A 155 -1.10 -8.14 -0.07
CA LYS A 155 -1.44 -8.07 -1.49
C LYS A 155 -0.23 -7.57 -2.29
N SER A 156 -0.13 -8.01 -3.54
CA SER A 156 1.03 -7.70 -4.38
C SER A 156 1.07 -6.22 -4.82
N ASN A 157 2.26 -5.74 -5.17
CA ASN A 157 2.42 -4.40 -5.72
C ASN A 157 1.67 -4.25 -7.06
N SER A 158 1.56 -5.31 -7.86
CA SER A 158 0.79 -5.30 -9.10
C SER A 158 -0.72 -5.08 -8.83
N TYR A 159 -1.25 -5.65 -7.74
CA TYR A 159 -2.61 -5.37 -7.29
C TYR A 159 -2.76 -3.90 -6.90
N TYR A 160 -1.82 -3.36 -6.11
CA TYR A 160 -1.83 -1.97 -5.71
C TYR A 160 -1.79 -1.00 -6.91
N ASN A 161 -0.92 -1.26 -7.89
CA ASN A 161 -0.82 -0.46 -9.11
C ASN A 161 -2.14 -0.46 -9.92
N ARG A 162 -2.91 -1.52 -9.85
CA ARG A 162 -4.20 -1.61 -10.54
C ARG A 162 -5.28 -0.75 -9.91
N ILE A 163 -5.32 -0.68 -8.57
CA ILE A 163 -6.36 0.04 -7.83
C ILE A 163 -6.02 1.51 -7.55
N HIS A 164 -4.72 1.85 -7.49
CA HIS A 164 -4.20 3.19 -7.24
C HIS A 164 -3.12 3.57 -8.27
N PRO A 165 -3.47 3.71 -9.56
CA PRO A 165 -2.47 3.88 -10.62
C PRO A 165 -1.66 5.17 -10.50
N ALA A 166 -2.27 6.28 -10.07
CA ALA A 166 -1.59 7.56 -9.95
C ALA A 166 -0.62 7.59 -8.76
N GLU A 167 -1.06 7.14 -7.59
CA GLU A 167 -0.23 7.10 -6.37
C GLU A 167 0.90 6.07 -6.51
N ALA A 168 0.60 4.89 -7.02
CA ALA A 168 1.56 3.81 -7.19
C ALA A 168 2.68 4.19 -8.17
N ALA A 169 2.36 4.86 -9.28
CA ALA A 169 3.37 5.33 -10.23
C ALA A 169 4.34 6.33 -9.59
N ALA A 170 3.86 7.22 -8.74
CA ALA A 170 4.71 8.18 -8.03
C ALA A 170 5.65 7.46 -7.04
N ILE A 171 5.12 6.54 -6.25
CA ILE A 171 5.89 5.76 -5.25
C ILE A 171 6.94 4.88 -5.93
N ASP A 172 6.56 4.16 -6.99
CA ASP A 172 7.48 3.29 -7.72
C ASP A 172 8.62 4.10 -8.37
N ALA A 173 8.33 5.29 -8.90
CA ALA A 173 9.35 6.20 -9.42
C ALA A 173 10.35 6.67 -8.34
N GLU A 174 9.87 7.00 -7.14
CA GLU A 174 10.74 7.35 -6.00
C GLU A 174 11.58 6.15 -5.52
N ARG A 175 10.99 4.97 -5.45
CA ARG A 175 11.69 3.73 -5.07
C ARG A 175 12.80 3.38 -6.05
N VAL A 176 12.57 3.52 -7.36
CA VAL A 176 13.59 3.31 -8.40
C VAL A 176 14.76 4.30 -8.23
N LYS A 177 14.46 5.59 -8.01
CA LYS A 177 15.49 6.61 -7.74
C LYS A 177 16.30 6.28 -6.49
N THR A 178 15.62 5.92 -5.40
CA THR A 178 16.27 5.55 -4.13
C THR A 178 17.17 4.33 -4.30
N LYS A 179 16.71 3.30 -5.02
CA LYS A 179 17.52 2.11 -5.34
C LYS A 179 18.77 2.46 -6.13
N ALA A 180 18.64 3.24 -7.19
CA ALA A 180 19.76 3.70 -8.00
C ALA A 180 20.79 4.51 -7.17
N MET A 181 20.31 5.39 -6.28
CA MET A 181 21.20 6.15 -5.37
C MET A 181 21.93 5.24 -4.37
N LEU A 182 21.27 4.22 -3.84
CA LEU A 182 21.90 3.28 -2.90
C LEU A 182 22.93 2.41 -3.60
N GLU A 183 22.65 1.94 -4.80
CA GLU A 183 23.60 1.18 -5.61
C GLU A 183 24.83 2.01 -5.99
N ALA A 184 24.64 3.28 -6.36
CA ALA A 184 25.73 4.20 -6.64
C ALA A 184 26.60 4.44 -5.39
N LYS A 185 25.99 4.64 -4.22
CA LYS A 185 26.72 4.79 -2.95
C LYS A 185 27.45 3.52 -2.54
N ALA A 186 26.86 2.34 -2.76
CA ALA A 186 27.49 1.05 -2.47
C ALA A 186 28.72 0.83 -3.36
N LYS A 187 28.64 1.16 -4.68
CA LYS A 187 29.77 1.08 -5.59
C LYS A 187 30.89 2.03 -5.18
N ALA A 188 30.56 3.31 -4.90
CA ALA A 188 31.55 4.27 -4.44
C ALA A 188 32.25 3.87 -3.12
N ALA A 189 31.48 3.29 -2.18
CA ALA A 189 32.02 2.77 -0.93
C ALA A 189 32.94 1.56 -1.15
N ALA A 190 32.60 0.66 -2.07
CA ALA A 190 33.43 -0.48 -2.43
C ALA A 190 34.72 -0.04 -3.10
N GLU A 191 34.67 0.93 -4.02
CA GLU A 191 35.87 1.51 -4.66
C GLU A 191 36.78 2.21 -3.66
N ALA A 192 36.21 2.98 -2.73
CA ALA A 192 36.96 3.62 -1.65
C ALA A 192 37.62 2.62 -0.69
N ALA A 193 36.93 1.51 -0.38
CA ALA A 193 37.49 0.44 0.44
C ALA A 193 38.63 -0.30 -0.29
N ALA A 194 38.47 -0.58 -1.58
CA ALA A 194 39.51 -1.19 -2.42
C ALA A 194 40.75 -0.29 -2.52
N ALA A 195 40.56 1.02 -2.71
CA ALA A 195 41.66 1.99 -2.75
C ALA A 195 42.42 2.08 -1.42
N LYS A 196 41.70 2.04 -0.28
CA LYS A 196 42.34 1.99 1.05
C LYS A 196 43.13 0.69 1.26
N ALA A 197 42.57 -0.45 0.90
CA ALA A 197 43.26 -1.72 1.00
C ALA A 197 44.51 -1.79 0.12
N ALA A 198 44.47 -1.24 -1.10
CA ALA A 198 45.62 -1.13 -1.97
C ALA A 198 46.71 -0.20 -1.41
N ALA A 199 46.32 0.91 -0.80
CA ALA A 199 47.27 1.85 -0.14
C ALA A 199 47.93 1.22 1.10
N GLU A 200 47.21 0.45 1.91
CA GLU A 200 47.75 -0.29 3.06
C GLU A 200 48.70 -1.42 2.63
N ALA A 201 48.37 -2.14 1.53
CA ALA A 201 49.25 -3.14 0.97
C ALA A 201 50.55 -2.54 0.42
N ALA A 202 50.50 -1.39 -0.25
CA ALA A 202 51.66 -0.64 -0.74
C ALA A 202 52.54 -0.13 0.41
N ALA A 203 51.94 0.34 1.49
CA ALA A 203 52.65 0.80 2.68
C ALA A 203 53.38 -0.36 3.44
N LYS A 204 52.78 -1.56 3.47
CA LYS A 204 53.41 -2.76 4.06
C LYS A 204 54.62 -3.23 3.24
N SER A 205 54.49 -3.25 1.90
CA SER A 205 55.61 -3.64 1.01
C SER A 205 56.78 -2.67 1.03
N ALA A 206 56.56 -1.38 1.35
CA ALA A 206 57.60 -0.38 1.49
C ALA A 206 58.34 -0.44 2.86
N GLY A 207 57.75 -1.07 3.88
CA GLY A 207 58.34 -1.25 5.21
C GLY A 207 59.23 -2.47 5.42
N GLU A 208 59.18 -3.48 4.49
CA GLU A 208 59.97 -4.73 4.54
C GLU A 208 61.29 -4.68 3.75
N GLY A 209 61.62 -3.51 3.17
CA GLY A 209 62.81 -3.29 2.32
C GLY A 209 63.86 -2.36 2.91
N ALA A 210 63.84 -2.05 4.24
CA ALA A 210 64.80 -1.19 4.88
C ALA A 210 65.59 -1.95 6.01
#